data_9c43e737d8d78c3c2fb182c17646717e
#
_entry.id   9c43e737d8d78c3c2fb182c17646717e
#
_cell.length_a   1.000
_cell.length_b   1.000
_cell.length_c   1.000
_cell.angle_alpha   90.00
_cell.angle_beta   90.00
_cell.angle_gamma   90.00
#
_symmetry.space_group_name_H-M   'P 1'
#
loop_
_entity.id
_entity.type
_entity.pdbx_description
1 polymer ?
#
loop_
_entity_poly.entity_id
_entity_poly.type
_entity_poly.pdbx_seq_one_letter_code
_entity_poly.pdbx_strand_id
1 'polypeptide(L)'
;MYENPGRSRRTFTEEITDIDRSIIKLLLKRHKLLQRLATPQGRPDVKTEQLLRAAWEKNATRVSRDPQVTRQLFSLLQEVHFLPKPNPDDEPRQAFGLAPIRHPVKLSMPGPKACRRVRLYLSLAAGSGQPLCIGDTLLNDPLTECVKAFNQAGSRLAWQEDGTVLARAGDPLTLPDKVIFVGDDGLNFHLLLGHYLGRASHAKFTGDSKLKLSDFSALRRFTPLLGARLTNVIPKTDGLPVRLEASGILPQEVPIPMDLPADAVIGLLLAASCWPQPMTLDLSSHPKADAILEETLDILAACRVQVECADRRVRILPGIKVPVAPAVGMDLTLAANLLALPACIGGFAHLTGIWPDCAPGRELIRLMENAGLRVELSGDAIYTQLPEQVPKRNCLPGFPELPVRFAPLALALACLPALRGQEARLPGLPQGLGDAERDDFLQALGVTLEGTSLLPPKSPVQRDATPWTASSPAWAMAYALAAFTRPPLKLANPGIMTALYPRFWALYNALPEPQITRVAIQTEERNDEPKRRRVRLTGVYTGIEGAVGETER
;
A
#
# COMPACT_ATOMS: atom_id res chain seq x y z
N MET A 1 56.81 -25.45 24.91
CA MET A 1 55.41 -25.46 24.48
C MET A 1 54.73 -24.26 25.09
N TYR A 2 54.64 -23.16 24.34
CA TYR A 2 53.87 -21.99 24.78
C TYR A 2 52.56 -22.00 24.04
N GLU A 3 51.47 -22.34 24.72
CA GLU A 3 50.11 -22.13 24.23
C GLU A 3 49.80 -20.64 24.28
N ASN A 4 49.37 -20.11 23.16
CA ASN A 4 48.98 -18.73 22.98
C ASN A 4 47.50 -18.59 23.35
N PRO A 5 47.13 -17.98 24.51
CA PRO A 5 45.73 -17.84 24.89
C PRO A 5 45.15 -16.58 24.25
N GLY A 6 44.12 -16.70 23.42
CA GLY A 6 43.23 -15.58 23.17
C GLY A 6 43.00 -15.16 21.71
N ARG A 7 42.48 -16.08 20.89
CA ARG A 7 41.57 -15.70 19.83
C ARG A 7 40.19 -16.27 20.18
N SER A 8 39.38 -15.42 20.84
CA SER A 8 37.94 -15.64 20.93
C SER A 8 37.43 -15.91 19.53
N ARG A 9 36.86 -17.10 19.27
CA ARG A 9 36.18 -17.39 17.99
C ARG A 9 35.03 -16.40 17.90
N ARG A 10 35.14 -15.45 16.94
CA ARG A 10 34.04 -14.56 16.59
C ARG A 10 32.82 -15.41 16.25
N THR A 11 31.66 -15.00 16.73
CA THR A 11 30.40 -15.64 16.37
C THR A 11 30.09 -15.34 14.91
N PHE A 12 29.41 -16.24 14.21
CA PHE A 12 28.95 -16.00 12.84
C PHE A 12 28.13 -14.70 12.72
N THR A 13 27.39 -14.34 13.75
CA THR A 13 26.63 -13.08 13.83
C THR A 13 27.56 -11.85 13.80
N GLU A 14 28.69 -11.88 14.52
CA GLU A 14 29.67 -10.79 14.50
C GLU A 14 30.36 -10.68 13.14
N GLU A 15 30.67 -11.81 12.51
CA GLU A 15 31.26 -11.84 11.17
C GLU A 15 30.28 -11.27 10.12
N ILE A 16 29.00 -11.64 10.17
CA ILE A 16 27.96 -11.09 9.30
C ILE A 16 27.82 -9.58 9.50
N THR A 17 27.76 -9.11 10.76
CA THR A 17 27.68 -7.69 11.08
C THR A 17 28.89 -6.88 10.55
N ASP A 18 30.09 -7.44 10.61
CA ASP A 18 31.29 -6.81 10.05
C ASP A 18 31.27 -6.77 8.52
N ILE A 19 30.73 -7.81 7.88
CA ILE A 19 30.49 -7.85 6.43
C ILE A 19 29.48 -6.77 6.04
N ASP A 20 28.33 -6.68 6.72
CA ASP A 20 27.30 -5.68 6.45
C ASP A 20 27.84 -4.24 6.60
N ARG A 21 28.64 -4.00 7.65
CA ARG A 21 29.33 -2.72 7.84
C ARG A 21 30.28 -2.40 6.68
N SER A 22 30.92 -3.42 6.14
CA SER A 22 31.83 -3.28 4.98
C SER A 22 31.05 -2.99 3.71
N ILE A 23 29.91 -3.64 3.50
CA ILE A 23 28.99 -3.38 2.38
C ILE A 23 28.53 -1.91 2.43
N ILE A 24 28.06 -1.43 3.58
CA ILE A 24 27.64 -0.01 3.75
C ILE A 24 28.78 0.96 3.41
N LYS A 25 30.02 0.69 3.87
CA LYS A 25 31.19 1.52 3.52
C LYS A 25 31.48 1.54 2.03
N LEU A 26 31.36 0.39 1.34
CA LEU A 26 31.54 0.28 -0.09
C LEU A 26 30.44 1.00 -0.88
N LEU A 27 29.18 0.93 -0.42
CA LEU A 27 28.06 1.68 -0.98
C LEU A 27 28.29 3.19 -0.91
N LEU A 28 28.73 3.69 0.25
CA LEU A 28 29.08 5.11 0.42
C LEU A 28 30.25 5.53 -0.48
N LYS A 29 31.28 4.69 -0.64
CA LYS A 29 32.39 4.94 -1.55
C LYS A 29 31.93 4.98 -3.01
N ARG A 30 31.09 4.02 -3.42
CA ARG A 30 30.49 3.98 -4.75
C ARG A 30 29.65 5.24 -5.02
N HIS A 31 28.83 5.64 -4.07
CA HIS A 31 28.05 6.88 -4.15
C HIS A 31 28.92 8.12 -4.42
N LYS A 32 30.01 8.31 -3.65
CA LYS A 32 30.95 9.41 -3.85
C LYS A 32 31.60 9.41 -5.25
N LEU A 33 31.89 8.22 -5.79
CA LEU A 33 32.49 8.11 -7.12
C LEU A 33 31.47 8.41 -8.22
N LEU A 34 30.23 7.94 -8.08
CA LEU A 34 29.16 8.24 -9.05
C LEU A 34 28.80 9.72 -9.08
N GLN A 35 28.86 10.42 -7.94
CA GLN A 35 28.70 11.88 -7.90
C GLN A 35 29.74 12.63 -8.74
N ARG A 36 30.97 12.12 -8.82
CA ARG A 36 32.03 12.72 -9.67
C ARG A 36 31.82 12.46 -11.17
N LEU A 37 31.05 11.44 -11.51
CA LEU A 37 30.67 11.08 -12.89
C LEU A 37 29.30 11.64 -13.31
N ALA A 38 28.62 12.33 -12.38
CA ALA A 38 27.30 12.87 -12.64
C ALA A 38 27.37 14.08 -13.58
N THR A 39 26.47 14.10 -14.57
CA THR A 39 26.21 15.27 -15.41
C THR A 39 25.51 16.38 -14.59
N PRO A 40 25.35 17.61 -15.11
CA PRO A 40 24.57 18.66 -14.46
C PRO A 40 23.14 18.26 -14.08
N GLN A 41 22.59 17.18 -14.70
CA GLN A 41 21.28 16.60 -14.40
C GLN A 41 21.33 15.57 -13.27
N GLY A 42 22.46 15.41 -12.58
CA GLY A 42 22.63 14.53 -11.43
C GLY A 42 22.79 13.04 -11.73
N ARG A 43 22.87 12.65 -13.01
CA ARG A 43 23.03 11.24 -13.43
C ARG A 43 24.29 11.07 -14.31
N PRO A 44 24.95 9.91 -14.29
CA PRO A 44 25.97 9.58 -15.28
C PRO A 44 25.38 9.62 -16.70
N ASP A 45 26.23 9.90 -17.69
CA ASP A 45 25.81 9.78 -19.08
C ASP A 45 25.42 8.34 -19.45
N VAL A 46 24.63 8.18 -20.49
CA VAL A 46 24.10 6.86 -20.93
C VAL A 46 25.21 5.86 -21.24
N LYS A 47 26.35 6.31 -21.79
CA LYS A 47 27.49 5.45 -22.11
C LYS A 47 28.18 4.95 -20.85
N THR A 48 28.39 5.84 -19.87
CA THR A 48 29.00 5.50 -18.57
C THR A 48 28.08 4.54 -17.81
N GLU A 49 26.76 4.76 -17.83
CA GLU A 49 25.81 3.86 -17.19
C GLU A 49 25.80 2.46 -17.80
N GLN A 50 25.87 2.35 -19.14
CA GLN A 50 25.99 1.07 -19.85
C GLN A 50 27.29 0.34 -19.49
N LEU A 51 28.41 1.04 -19.40
CA LEU A 51 29.70 0.47 -19.02
C LEU A 51 29.67 -0.06 -17.57
N LEU A 52 29.13 0.72 -16.65
CA LEU A 52 28.97 0.30 -15.24
C LEU A 52 28.10 -0.94 -15.12
N ARG A 53 27.01 -1.00 -15.89
CA ARG A 53 26.11 -2.14 -15.92
C ARG A 53 26.77 -3.39 -16.50
N ALA A 54 27.47 -3.28 -17.62
CA ALA A 54 28.20 -4.40 -18.22
C ALA A 54 29.28 -4.94 -17.29
N ALA A 55 30.02 -4.05 -16.61
CA ALA A 55 31.01 -4.43 -15.60
C ALA A 55 30.37 -5.13 -14.40
N TRP A 56 29.19 -4.66 -13.96
CA TRP A 56 28.42 -5.32 -12.91
C TRP A 56 27.97 -6.72 -13.31
N GLU A 57 27.32 -6.86 -14.46
CA GLU A 57 26.82 -8.15 -14.94
C GLU A 57 27.95 -9.19 -15.03
N LYS A 58 29.15 -8.78 -15.51
CA LYS A 58 30.34 -9.64 -15.58
C LYS A 58 30.82 -10.13 -14.20
N ASN A 59 30.75 -9.29 -13.18
CA ASN A 59 31.23 -9.63 -11.84
C ASN A 59 30.16 -10.31 -10.97
N ALA A 60 28.89 -9.98 -11.18
CA ALA A 60 27.77 -10.46 -10.38
C ALA A 60 27.44 -11.94 -10.64
N THR A 61 27.87 -12.52 -11.77
CA THR A 61 27.77 -13.96 -12.04
C THR A 61 28.51 -14.82 -11.01
N ARG A 62 29.42 -14.23 -10.25
CA ARG A 62 30.13 -14.91 -9.15
C ARG A 62 29.28 -14.98 -7.88
N VAL A 63 28.27 -14.11 -7.73
CA VAL A 63 27.39 -14.00 -6.54
C VAL A 63 26.13 -14.83 -6.74
N SER A 64 25.54 -14.75 -7.92
CA SER A 64 24.36 -15.53 -8.27
C SER A 64 24.41 -15.96 -9.74
N ARG A 65 23.97 -17.19 -10.02
CA ARG A 65 23.78 -17.69 -11.38
C ARG A 65 22.47 -17.17 -12.01
N ASP A 66 21.59 -16.58 -11.21
CA ASP A 66 20.34 -15.99 -11.70
C ASP A 66 20.60 -14.56 -12.19
N PRO A 67 20.49 -14.32 -13.51
CA PRO A 67 20.69 -12.98 -14.08
C PRO A 67 19.67 -11.95 -13.58
N GLN A 68 18.51 -12.41 -13.12
CA GLN A 68 17.43 -11.54 -12.64
C GLN A 68 17.79 -10.93 -11.28
N VAL A 69 18.25 -11.75 -10.34
CA VAL A 69 18.71 -11.32 -9.01
C VAL A 69 19.85 -10.30 -9.13
N THR A 70 20.82 -10.56 -10.02
CA THR A 70 21.98 -9.67 -10.21
C THR A 70 21.59 -8.32 -10.81
N ARG A 71 20.58 -8.28 -11.70
CA ARG A 71 20.05 -7.04 -12.27
C ARG A 71 19.24 -6.24 -11.27
N GLN A 72 18.39 -6.91 -10.49
CA GLN A 72 17.61 -6.25 -9.42
C GLN A 72 18.54 -5.61 -8.40
N LEU A 73 19.59 -6.32 -7.98
CA LEU A 73 20.59 -5.77 -7.07
C LEU A 73 21.30 -4.53 -7.66
N PHE A 74 21.64 -4.54 -8.96
CA PHE A 74 22.21 -3.36 -9.62
C PHE A 74 21.24 -2.17 -9.62
N SER A 75 19.96 -2.42 -9.94
CA SER A 75 18.93 -1.38 -9.93
C SER A 75 18.75 -0.77 -8.55
N LEU A 76 18.73 -1.61 -7.50
CA LEU A 76 18.69 -1.17 -6.11
C LEU A 76 19.88 -0.29 -5.74
N LEU A 77 21.08 -0.67 -6.16
CA LEU A 77 22.30 0.12 -5.94
C LEU A 77 22.30 1.47 -6.69
N GLN A 78 21.59 1.55 -7.81
CA GLN A 78 21.41 2.81 -8.53
C GLN A 78 20.36 3.69 -7.82
N GLU A 79 19.23 3.13 -7.40
CA GLU A 79 18.18 3.86 -6.66
C GLU A 79 18.72 4.45 -5.35
N VAL A 80 19.49 3.70 -4.57
CA VAL A 80 20.13 4.18 -3.34
C VAL A 80 21.03 5.39 -3.62
N HIS A 81 21.64 5.50 -4.82
CA HIS A 81 22.46 6.63 -5.21
C HIS A 81 21.63 7.92 -5.41
N PHE A 82 20.39 7.80 -5.91
CA PHE A 82 19.53 8.94 -6.23
C PHE A 82 18.59 9.34 -5.08
N LEU A 83 18.59 8.62 -3.97
CA LEU A 83 17.88 9.06 -2.78
C LEU A 83 18.47 10.40 -2.29
N PRO A 84 17.64 11.39 -1.95
CA PRO A 84 18.12 12.63 -1.36
C PRO A 84 18.97 12.28 -0.13
N LYS A 85 20.16 12.87 -0.04
CA LYS A 85 20.98 12.71 1.16
C LYS A 85 20.17 13.21 2.36
N PRO A 86 20.18 12.50 3.49
CA PRO A 86 19.81 13.15 4.73
C PRO A 86 20.75 14.36 4.88
N ASN A 87 20.16 15.54 5.01
CA ASN A 87 20.92 16.77 5.29
C ASN A 87 21.72 16.51 6.57
N PRO A 88 23.03 16.82 6.66
CA PRO A 88 23.76 16.66 7.90
C PRO A 88 23.19 17.52 9.05
N ASP A 89 22.37 18.54 8.72
CA ASP A 89 21.60 19.35 9.65
C ASP A 89 20.19 18.77 9.94
N ASP A 90 19.77 17.68 9.27
CA ASP A 90 18.64 16.89 9.75
C ASP A 90 19.10 16.27 11.07
N GLU A 91 18.73 16.89 12.17
CA GLU A 91 18.75 16.24 13.48
C GLU A 91 18.20 14.82 13.33
N PRO A 92 18.81 13.79 13.98
CA PRO A 92 18.30 12.43 13.89
C PRO A 92 16.81 12.52 14.17
N ARG A 93 15.99 12.26 13.14
CA ARG A 93 14.54 12.46 13.16
C ARG A 93 14.05 11.93 14.48
N GLN A 94 13.58 12.85 15.35
CA GLN A 94 13.18 12.50 16.70
C GLN A 94 12.21 11.34 16.57
N ALA A 95 12.55 10.22 17.17
CA ALA A 95 11.71 9.05 17.14
C ALA A 95 10.30 9.42 17.58
N PHE A 96 9.30 9.01 16.83
CA PHE A 96 7.92 9.30 17.13
C PHE A 96 7.51 8.57 18.42
N GLY A 97 7.32 9.32 19.50
CA GLY A 97 6.94 8.79 20.80
C GLY A 97 5.46 8.42 20.85
N LEU A 98 5.17 7.17 21.19
CA LEU A 98 3.82 6.68 21.41
C LEU A 98 3.54 6.69 22.94
N ALA A 99 2.94 7.77 23.41
CA ALA A 99 2.56 7.96 24.82
C ALA A 99 1.10 8.42 24.91
N PRO A 100 0.13 7.57 24.51
CA PRO A 100 -1.27 7.94 24.49
C PRO A 100 -1.84 8.15 25.89
N ILE A 101 -2.89 8.99 25.96
CA ILE A 101 -3.63 9.21 27.20
C ILE A 101 -4.41 7.93 27.56
N ARG A 102 -4.28 7.48 28.80
CA ARG A 102 -4.88 6.24 29.30
C ARG A 102 -6.24 6.48 29.98
N HIS A 103 -7.21 6.91 29.19
CA HIS A 103 -8.62 6.99 29.62
C HIS A 103 -9.49 6.11 28.72
N PRO A 104 -10.64 5.63 29.20
CA PRO A 104 -11.55 4.85 28.38
C PRO A 104 -11.87 5.56 27.06
N VAL A 105 -11.73 4.85 25.95
CA VAL A 105 -11.97 5.43 24.62
C VAL A 105 -13.45 5.67 24.39
N LYS A 106 -13.79 6.78 23.74
CA LYS A 106 -15.13 7.11 23.24
C LYS A 106 -15.02 7.49 21.77
N LEU A 107 -14.82 6.49 20.94
CA LEU A 107 -14.65 6.67 19.51
C LEU A 107 -16.00 6.53 18.81
N SER A 108 -16.44 7.55 18.05
CA SER A 108 -17.57 7.47 17.13
C SER A 108 -17.24 8.22 15.86
N MET A 109 -17.17 7.50 14.72
CA MET A 109 -16.77 8.08 13.44
C MET A 109 -17.28 7.24 12.27
N PRO A 110 -17.32 7.82 11.03
CA PRO A 110 -17.50 7.03 9.83
C PRO A 110 -16.41 5.96 9.70
N GLY A 111 -16.80 4.74 9.40
CA GLY A 111 -15.86 3.66 9.16
C GLY A 111 -15.02 3.92 7.92
N PRO A 112 -13.72 3.66 7.98
CA PRO A 112 -12.80 3.88 6.87
C PRO A 112 -13.17 2.97 5.68
N LYS A 113 -13.48 3.53 4.53
CA LYS A 113 -13.81 2.75 3.33
C LYS A 113 -12.59 2.05 2.75
N ALA A 114 -12.78 0.83 2.25
CA ALA A 114 -11.73 0.03 1.64
C ALA A 114 -11.17 0.73 0.38
N CYS A 115 -9.97 1.31 0.49
CA CYS A 115 -9.29 2.05 -0.57
C CYS A 115 -9.20 1.24 -1.86
N ARG A 116 -8.94 -0.07 -1.78
CA ARG A 116 -8.86 -0.97 -2.93
C ARG A 116 -10.19 -0.97 -3.71
N ARG A 117 -11.34 -1.18 -3.05
CA ARG A 117 -12.67 -1.18 -3.70
C ARG A 117 -13.03 0.20 -4.28
N VAL A 118 -12.66 1.29 -3.59
CA VAL A 118 -12.82 2.66 -4.13
C VAL A 118 -12.12 2.80 -5.47
N ARG A 119 -10.85 2.35 -5.57
CA ARG A 119 -10.06 2.41 -6.81
C ARG A 119 -10.65 1.55 -7.93
N LEU A 120 -11.23 0.39 -7.62
CA LEU A 120 -11.90 -0.45 -8.61
C LEU A 120 -13.12 0.26 -9.22
N TYR A 121 -13.96 0.90 -8.40
CA TYR A 121 -15.09 1.71 -8.89
C TYR A 121 -14.61 2.95 -9.68
N LEU A 122 -13.56 3.64 -9.23
CA LEU A 122 -12.99 4.77 -9.96
C LEU A 122 -12.46 4.35 -11.34
N SER A 123 -11.83 3.18 -11.43
CA SER A 123 -11.37 2.60 -12.68
C SER A 123 -12.52 2.38 -13.66
N LEU A 124 -13.63 1.79 -13.19
CA LEU A 124 -14.82 1.55 -14.00
C LEU A 124 -15.50 2.86 -14.44
N ALA A 125 -15.61 3.82 -13.52
CA ALA A 125 -16.17 5.14 -13.84
C ALA A 125 -15.32 5.88 -14.88
N ALA A 126 -14.00 5.87 -14.73
CA ALA A 126 -13.07 6.48 -15.68
C ALA A 126 -13.07 5.75 -17.04
N GLY A 127 -13.08 4.40 -17.02
CA GLY A 127 -13.07 3.58 -18.23
C GLY A 127 -14.36 3.70 -19.06
N SER A 128 -15.51 3.92 -18.40
CA SER A 128 -16.82 4.09 -19.01
C SER A 128 -17.25 5.54 -19.22
N GLY A 129 -16.52 6.51 -18.64
CA GLY A 129 -16.89 7.94 -18.67
C GLY A 129 -18.13 8.29 -17.85
N GLN A 130 -18.53 7.44 -16.88
CA GLN A 130 -19.74 7.62 -16.09
C GLN A 130 -19.46 8.36 -14.76
N PRO A 131 -20.47 9.08 -14.21
CA PRO A 131 -20.30 9.82 -12.97
C PRO A 131 -20.27 8.86 -11.78
N LEU A 132 -19.46 9.23 -10.77
CA LEU A 132 -19.32 8.50 -9.50
C LEU A 132 -19.08 9.49 -8.36
N CYS A 133 -19.63 9.21 -7.17
CA CYS A 133 -19.38 9.97 -5.95
C CYS A 133 -19.25 8.99 -4.76
N ILE A 134 -18.09 8.96 -4.12
CA ILE A 134 -17.85 8.14 -2.94
C ILE A 134 -17.34 9.05 -1.82
N GLY A 135 -18.16 9.28 -0.79
CA GLY A 135 -17.79 10.06 0.39
C GLY A 135 -17.02 9.24 1.43
N ASP A 136 -16.50 9.91 2.45
CA ASP A 136 -15.80 9.32 3.61
C ASP A 136 -14.63 8.39 3.21
N THR A 137 -13.93 8.69 2.11
CA THR A 137 -12.75 7.93 1.72
C THR A 137 -11.50 8.43 2.43
N LEU A 138 -10.53 7.55 2.60
CA LEU A 138 -9.21 7.93 3.08
C LEU A 138 -8.35 8.35 1.87
N LEU A 139 -7.98 9.63 1.81
CA LEU A 139 -7.11 10.17 0.77
C LEU A 139 -5.65 9.74 1.03
N ASN A 140 -5.42 8.44 0.98
CA ASN A 140 -4.09 7.84 1.13
C ASN A 140 -3.29 7.87 -0.17
N ASP A 141 -1.99 7.55 -0.09
CA ASP A 141 -1.09 7.60 -1.24
C ASP A 141 -1.60 6.76 -2.42
N PRO A 142 -2.02 5.46 -2.27
CA PRO A 142 -2.52 4.67 -3.37
C PRO A 142 -3.75 5.26 -4.08
N LEU A 143 -4.66 5.89 -3.33
CA LEU A 143 -5.86 6.51 -3.91
C LEU A 143 -5.54 7.82 -4.63
N THR A 144 -4.72 8.68 -4.02
CA THR A 144 -4.32 9.95 -4.65
C THR A 144 -3.49 9.73 -5.91
N GLU A 145 -2.61 8.73 -5.90
CA GLU A 145 -1.85 8.29 -7.09
C GLU A 145 -2.77 7.70 -8.16
N CYS A 146 -3.78 6.90 -7.78
CA CYS A 146 -4.80 6.40 -8.69
C CYS A 146 -5.51 7.54 -9.43
N VAL A 147 -6.05 8.52 -8.68
CA VAL A 147 -6.74 9.67 -9.28
C VAL A 147 -5.82 10.46 -10.21
N LYS A 148 -4.56 10.70 -9.81
CA LYS A 148 -3.57 11.39 -10.65
C LYS A 148 -3.25 10.62 -11.92
N ALA A 149 -3.04 9.30 -11.81
CA ALA A 149 -2.71 8.44 -12.94
C ALA A 149 -3.85 8.37 -13.97
N PHE A 150 -5.09 8.18 -13.50
CA PHE A 150 -6.26 8.18 -14.35
C PHE A 150 -6.51 9.56 -15.01
N ASN A 151 -6.24 10.66 -14.30
CA ASN A 151 -6.33 12.00 -14.89
C ASN A 151 -5.24 12.26 -15.94
N GLN A 152 -4.03 11.72 -15.76
CA GLN A 152 -3.01 11.72 -16.81
C GLN A 152 -3.44 10.89 -18.03
N ALA A 153 -4.27 9.86 -17.82
CA ALA A 153 -4.88 9.05 -18.85
C ALA A 153 -6.13 9.70 -19.50
N GLY A 154 -6.49 10.91 -19.09
CA GLY A 154 -7.58 11.71 -19.70
C GLY A 154 -8.91 11.63 -18.97
N SER A 155 -9.00 11.00 -17.81
CA SER A 155 -10.22 11.00 -16.99
C SER A 155 -10.45 12.34 -16.27
N ARG A 156 -11.63 12.49 -15.65
CA ARG A 156 -12.01 13.67 -14.88
C ARG A 156 -12.35 13.29 -13.44
N LEU A 157 -11.34 12.73 -12.74
CA LEU A 157 -11.45 12.38 -11.33
C LEU A 157 -11.03 13.58 -10.46
N ALA A 158 -11.66 13.73 -9.31
CA ALA A 158 -11.32 14.75 -8.31
C ALA A 158 -11.52 14.19 -6.90
N TRP A 159 -10.90 14.83 -5.92
CA TRP A 159 -11.18 14.61 -4.50
C TRP A 159 -11.43 15.92 -3.80
N GLN A 160 -12.16 15.87 -2.68
CA GLN A 160 -12.46 16.98 -1.79
C GLN A 160 -11.76 16.77 -0.45
N GLU A 161 -11.62 17.84 0.34
CA GLU A 161 -10.96 17.80 1.65
C GLU A 161 -11.70 16.94 2.68
N ASP A 162 -13.01 16.75 2.51
CA ASP A 162 -13.86 15.88 3.33
C ASP A 162 -13.69 14.39 3.06
N GLY A 163 -12.81 14.03 2.12
CA GLY A 163 -12.59 12.64 1.72
C GLY A 163 -13.56 12.14 0.64
N THR A 164 -14.34 13.02 0.02
CA THR A 164 -15.18 12.64 -1.12
C THR A 164 -14.36 12.54 -2.39
N VAL A 165 -14.48 11.43 -3.11
CA VAL A 165 -13.86 11.21 -4.43
C VAL A 165 -14.95 11.19 -5.49
N LEU A 166 -14.71 11.91 -6.59
CA LEU A 166 -15.68 12.16 -7.66
C LEU A 166 -15.11 11.73 -9.00
N ALA A 167 -15.95 11.09 -9.83
CA ALA A 167 -15.75 11.02 -11.27
C ALA A 167 -16.84 11.86 -11.95
N ARG A 168 -16.46 12.77 -12.83
CA ARG A 168 -17.41 13.54 -13.63
C ARG A 168 -17.71 12.79 -14.91
N ALA A 169 -18.97 12.89 -15.37
CA ALA A 169 -19.33 12.37 -16.68
C ALA A 169 -18.46 12.99 -17.78
N GLY A 170 -18.07 12.20 -18.75
CA GLY A 170 -17.21 12.63 -19.85
C GLY A 170 -16.89 11.50 -20.80
N ASP A 171 -15.96 11.75 -21.70
CA ASP A 171 -15.45 10.71 -22.57
C ASP A 171 -14.66 9.66 -21.78
N PRO A 172 -14.71 8.40 -22.20
CA PRO A 172 -13.82 7.37 -21.67
C PRO A 172 -12.35 7.77 -21.82
N LEU A 173 -11.47 7.12 -21.08
CA LEU A 173 -10.02 7.40 -21.08
C LEU A 173 -9.49 7.72 -22.49
N THR A 174 -8.81 8.84 -22.63
CA THR A 174 -8.16 9.26 -23.87
C THR A 174 -6.76 8.64 -23.96
N LEU A 175 -6.15 8.73 -25.17
CA LEU A 175 -4.77 8.26 -25.35
C LEU A 175 -3.81 9.43 -25.07
N PRO A 176 -3.12 9.45 -23.93
CA PRO A 176 -2.17 10.51 -23.66
C PRO A 176 -0.90 10.30 -24.48
N ASP A 177 -0.37 11.36 -25.05
CA ASP A 177 0.98 11.35 -25.64
C ASP A 177 2.08 11.51 -24.56
N LYS A 178 1.71 11.37 -23.29
CA LYS A 178 2.59 11.56 -22.11
C LYS A 178 2.82 10.25 -21.38
N VAL A 179 3.87 10.24 -20.58
CA VAL A 179 4.15 9.16 -19.64
C VAL A 179 3.18 9.24 -18.47
N ILE A 180 2.47 8.15 -18.18
CA ILE A 180 1.57 8.03 -17.04
C ILE A 180 2.39 7.57 -15.83
N PHE A 181 2.37 8.34 -14.76
CA PHE A 181 2.96 7.96 -13.47
C PHE A 181 1.90 7.26 -12.62
N VAL A 182 2.13 5.99 -12.27
CA VAL A 182 1.16 5.13 -11.55
C VAL A 182 1.44 5.01 -10.05
N GLY A 183 2.46 5.70 -9.54
CA GLY A 183 2.89 5.62 -8.14
C GLY A 183 3.69 4.35 -7.84
N ASP A 184 3.54 3.85 -6.63
CA ASP A 184 4.23 2.65 -6.13
C ASP A 184 3.30 1.43 -5.96
N ASP A 185 2.01 1.56 -6.30
CA ASP A 185 1.00 0.52 -6.18
C ASP A 185 0.71 -0.14 -7.54
N GLY A 186 1.00 -1.44 -7.65
CA GLY A 186 0.80 -2.24 -8.87
C GLY A 186 -0.65 -2.27 -9.36
N LEU A 187 -1.64 -2.17 -8.47
CA LEU A 187 -3.05 -2.17 -8.86
C LEU A 187 -3.36 -0.99 -9.80
N ASN A 188 -2.87 0.22 -9.51
CA ASN A 188 -3.09 1.40 -10.36
C ASN A 188 -2.57 1.18 -11.78
N PHE A 189 -1.40 0.56 -11.91
CA PHE A 189 -0.83 0.18 -13.20
C PHE A 189 -1.70 -0.85 -13.93
N HIS A 190 -2.12 -1.91 -13.25
CA HIS A 190 -2.87 -3.00 -13.86
C HIS A 190 -4.29 -2.58 -14.27
N LEU A 191 -4.95 -1.73 -13.49
CA LEU A 191 -6.26 -1.16 -13.84
C LEU A 191 -6.17 -0.34 -15.14
N LEU A 192 -5.21 0.56 -15.25
CA LEU A 192 -5.00 1.35 -16.47
C LEU A 192 -4.62 0.47 -17.66
N LEU A 193 -3.71 -0.48 -17.45
CA LEU A 193 -3.29 -1.42 -18.49
C LEU A 193 -4.50 -2.16 -19.08
N GLY A 194 -5.40 -2.68 -18.24
CA GLY A 194 -6.62 -3.37 -18.68
C GLY A 194 -7.46 -2.52 -19.62
N HIS A 195 -7.70 -1.26 -19.27
CA HIS A 195 -8.47 -0.35 -20.15
C HIS A 195 -7.79 -0.07 -21.49
N TYR A 196 -6.46 0.04 -21.50
CA TYR A 196 -5.72 0.31 -22.75
C TYR A 196 -5.61 -0.90 -23.68
N LEU A 197 -5.75 -2.14 -23.17
CA LEU A 197 -5.74 -3.34 -23.98
C LEU A 197 -6.98 -3.47 -24.89
N GLY A 198 -8.13 -2.96 -24.47
CA GLY A 198 -9.40 -3.08 -25.20
C GLY A 198 -9.54 -2.21 -26.44
N ARG A 199 -8.53 -1.41 -26.80
CA ARG A 199 -8.55 -0.50 -27.97
C ARG A 199 -7.15 -0.30 -28.55
N ALA A 200 -7.09 0.13 -29.80
CA ALA A 200 -5.81 0.54 -30.39
C ALA A 200 -5.20 1.68 -29.56
N SER A 201 -4.02 1.44 -29.00
CA SER A 201 -3.43 2.36 -28.05
C SER A 201 -1.91 2.31 -27.99
N HIS A 202 -1.31 3.44 -27.63
CA HIS A 202 0.09 3.58 -27.28
C HIS A 202 0.17 4.29 -25.93
N ALA A 203 0.73 3.66 -24.92
CA ALA A 203 0.88 4.24 -23.59
C ALA A 203 2.27 3.97 -23.03
N LYS A 204 2.78 4.90 -22.24
CA LYS A 204 4.03 4.74 -21.48
C LYS A 204 3.70 4.86 -19.99
N PHE A 205 4.17 3.90 -19.21
CA PHE A 205 3.95 3.88 -17.77
C PHE A 205 5.28 3.99 -17.04
N THR A 206 5.30 4.78 -15.97
CA THR A 206 6.39 4.85 -15.01
C THR A 206 5.83 4.84 -13.60
N GLY A 207 6.68 4.55 -12.62
CA GLY A 207 6.29 4.48 -11.21
C GLY A 207 7.47 4.69 -10.29
N ASP A 208 7.27 4.49 -9.01
CA ASP A 208 8.30 4.58 -7.98
C ASP A 208 9.16 3.31 -7.88
N SER A 209 10.09 3.32 -6.94
CA SER A 209 11.16 2.32 -6.79
C SER A 209 10.63 0.89 -6.73
N LYS A 210 9.53 0.65 -6.01
CA LYS A 210 8.94 -0.69 -5.90
C LYS A 210 8.52 -1.27 -7.25
N LEU A 211 7.83 -0.46 -8.08
CA LEU A 211 7.41 -0.92 -9.41
C LEU A 211 8.54 -0.93 -10.43
N LYS A 212 9.58 -0.12 -10.25
CA LYS A 212 10.81 -0.21 -11.06
C LYS A 212 11.59 -1.50 -10.79
N LEU A 213 11.51 -2.03 -9.58
CA LEU A 213 12.15 -3.29 -9.16
C LEU A 213 11.26 -4.52 -9.37
N SER A 214 9.98 -4.35 -9.66
CA SER A 214 9.03 -5.43 -9.90
C SER A 214 9.36 -6.19 -11.18
N ASP A 215 8.93 -7.45 -11.24
CA ASP A 215 9.04 -8.28 -12.44
C ASP A 215 7.71 -8.33 -13.19
N PHE A 216 7.67 -7.76 -14.39
CA PHE A 216 6.53 -7.81 -15.30
C PHE A 216 6.73 -8.82 -16.46
N SER A 217 7.64 -9.79 -16.32
CA SER A 217 7.92 -10.76 -17.35
C SER A 217 6.71 -11.63 -17.71
N ALA A 218 5.92 -12.06 -16.70
CA ALA A 218 4.67 -12.79 -16.93
C ALA A 218 3.69 -11.96 -17.77
N LEU A 219 3.53 -10.69 -17.43
CA LEU A 219 2.65 -9.77 -18.15
C LEU A 219 3.13 -9.53 -19.61
N ARG A 220 4.44 -9.43 -19.83
CA ARG A 220 5.01 -9.31 -21.18
C ARG A 220 4.77 -10.54 -22.04
N ARG A 221 4.80 -11.75 -21.44
CA ARG A 221 4.47 -12.99 -22.15
C ARG A 221 2.99 -13.11 -22.44
N PHE A 222 2.15 -12.54 -21.59
CA PHE A 222 0.70 -12.61 -21.68
C PHE A 222 0.10 -11.62 -22.68
N THR A 223 0.57 -10.35 -22.71
CA THR A 223 -0.02 -9.29 -23.54
C THR A 223 -0.11 -9.61 -25.04
N PRO A 224 0.81 -10.38 -25.68
CA PRO A 224 0.65 -10.79 -27.06
C PRO A 224 -0.61 -11.61 -27.35
N LEU A 225 -1.12 -12.38 -26.38
CA LEU A 225 -2.38 -13.13 -26.51
C LEU A 225 -3.60 -12.18 -26.64
N LEU A 226 -3.46 -10.93 -26.18
CA LEU A 226 -4.46 -9.88 -26.30
C LEU A 226 -4.16 -8.90 -27.44
N GLY A 227 -3.33 -9.30 -28.42
CA GLY A 227 -2.99 -8.43 -29.55
C GLY A 227 -2.19 -7.19 -29.16
N ALA A 228 -1.44 -7.25 -28.06
CA ALA A 228 -0.68 -6.12 -27.55
C ALA A 228 0.78 -6.50 -27.27
N ARG A 229 1.65 -5.49 -27.23
CA ARG A 229 3.07 -5.65 -26.92
C ARG A 229 3.43 -4.74 -25.73
N LEU A 230 3.99 -5.33 -24.69
CA LEU A 230 4.55 -4.62 -23.56
C LEU A 230 6.08 -4.69 -23.60
N THR A 231 6.75 -3.54 -23.70
CA THR A 231 8.21 -3.46 -23.80
C THR A 231 8.81 -2.58 -22.73
N ASN A 232 9.94 -2.97 -22.18
CA ASN A 232 10.68 -2.12 -21.24
C ASN A 232 11.33 -0.96 -22.00
N VAL A 233 11.21 0.24 -21.46
CA VAL A 233 11.87 1.43 -22.01
C VAL A 233 13.37 1.40 -21.72
N ILE A 234 13.76 0.86 -20.56
CA ILE A 234 15.15 0.67 -20.19
C ILE A 234 15.53 -0.78 -20.54
N PRO A 235 16.51 -0.99 -21.41
CA PRO A 235 16.95 -2.35 -21.77
C PRO A 235 17.39 -3.15 -20.54
N LYS A 236 17.06 -4.45 -20.54
CA LYS A 236 17.45 -5.42 -19.49
C LYS A 236 16.88 -5.10 -18.08
N THR A 237 15.79 -4.34 -17.99
CA THR A 237 15.00 -4.22 -16.76
C THR A 237 13.73 -5.03 -16.88
N ASP A 238 13.17 -5.49 -15.77
CA ASP A 238 11.93 -6.27 -15.76
C ASP A 238 10.73 -5.44 -15.27
N GLY A 239 11.00 -4.34 -14.55
CA GLY A 239 10.01 -3.42 -14.01
C GLY A 239 9.68 -2.21 -14.90
N LEU A 240 9.05 -1.20 -14.30
CA LEU A 240 8.80 0.08 -14.96
C LEU A 240 10.13 0.84 -15.20
N PRO A 241 10.20 1.73 -16.20
CA PRO A 241 9.14 2.13 -17.11
C PRO A 241 8.93 1.16 -18.27
N VAL A 242 7.66 1.02 -18.69
CA VAL A 242 7.26 0.20 -19.84
C VAL A 242 6.47 0.98 -20.86
N ARG A 243 6.49 0.50 -22.11
CA ARG A 243 5.67 0.98 -23.23
C ARG A 243 4.71 -0.12 -23.65
N LEU A 244 3.43 0.23 -23.72
CA LEU A 244 2.36 -0.59 -24.25
C LEU A 244 2.05 -0.14 -25.67
N GLU A 245 1.91 -1.12 -26.57
CA GLU A 245 1.38 -0.97 -27.92
C GLU A 245 0.27 -2.01 -28.08
N ALA A 246 -0.98 -1.61 -28.19
CA ALA A 246 -2.12 -2.50 -28.35
C ALA A 246 -2.80 -2.24 -29.68
N SER A 247 -3.19 -3.32 -30.36
CA SER A 247 -3.92 -3.26 -31.64
C SER A 247 -5.42 -2.95 -31.44
N GLY A 248 -5.97 -3.25 -30.27
CA GLY A 248 -7.42 -3.25 -30.02
C GLY A 248 -8.16 -4.46 -30.62
N ILE A 249 -7.42 -5.40 -31.23
CA ILE A 249 -8.00 -6.64 -31.73
C ILE A 249 -7.86 -7.69 -30.64
N LEU A 250 -8.98 -8.04 -30.02
CA LEU A 250 -9.03 -8.97 -28.90
C LEU A 250 -9.49 -10.36 -29.39
N PRO A 251 -8.95 -11.46 -28.83
CA PRO A 251 -9.50 -12.80 -29.03
C PRO A 251 -10.86 -12.91 -28.32
N GLN A 252 -11.66 -13.93 -28.68
CA GLN A 252 -12.92 -14.21 -27.98
C GLN A 252 -12.70 -14.82 -26.60
N GLU A 253 -11.61 -15.57 -26.43
CA GLU A 253 -11.24 -16.24 -25.20
C GLU A 253 -9.72 -16.20 -25.01
N VAL A 254 -9.28 -16.07 -23.74
CA VAL A 254 -7.86 -16.13 -23.39
C VAL A 254 -7.65 -16.88 -22.08
N PRO A 255 -6.72 -17.84 -22.05
CA PRO A 255 -6.32 -18.51 -20.82
C PRO A 255 -5.45 -17.59 -19.96
N ILE A 256 -5.77 -17.51 -18.68
CA ILE A 256 -5.01 -16.74 -17.71
C ILE A 256 -3.87 -17.61 -17.13
N PRO A 257 -2.60 -17.25 -17.36
CA PRO A 257 -1.46 -17.98 -16.81
C PRO A 257 -1.45 -17.99 -15.28
N MET A 258 -0.95 -19.07 -14.69
CA MET A 258 -0.86 -19.24 -13.25
C MET A 258 0.07 -18.22 -12.56
N ASP A 259 1.05 -17.69 -13.29
CA ASP A 259 2.04 -16.73 -12.80
C ASP A 259 1.65 -15.26 -13.05
N LEU A 260 0.48 -14.99 -13.67
CA LEU A 260 0.00 -13.63 -13.87
C LEU A 260 -0.39 -13.02 -12.52
N PRO A 261 0.03 -11.78 -12.18
CA PRO A 261 -0.37 -11.14 -10.93
C PRO A 261 -1.89 -11.04 -10.80
N ALA A 262 -2.43 -11.34 -9.61
CA ALA A 262 -3.87 -11.25 -9.35
C ALA A 262 -4.45 -9.86 -9.69
N ASP A 263 -3.72 -8.78 -9.39
CA ASP A 263 -4.14 -7.42 -9.73
C ASP A 263 -4.25 -7.19 -11.24
N ALA A 264 -3.43 -7.87 -12.05
CA ALA A 264 -3.54 -7.82 -13.50
C ALA A 264 -4.83 -8.51 -13.97
N VAL A 265 -5.16 -9.67 -13.40
CA VAL A 265 -6.40 -10.39 -13.71
C VAL A 265 -7.62 -9.56 -13.31
N ILE A 266 -7.60 -8.93 -12.13
CA ILE A 266 -8.67 -8.02 -11.68
C ILE A 266 -8.82 -6.85 -12.65
N GLY A 267 -7.71 -6.22 -13.05
CA GLY A 267 -7.72 -5.14 -14.03
C GLY A 267 -8.34 -5.55 -15.38
N LEU A 268 -8.05 -6.77 -15.85
CA LEU A 268 -8.63 -7.33 -17.08
C LEU A 268 -10.13 -7.60 -16.94
N LEU A 269 -10.56 -8.26 -15.85
CA LEU A 269 -11.97 -8.58 -15.59
C LEU A 269 -12.83 -7.30 -15.56
N LEU A 270 -12.37 -6.28 -14.84
CA LEU A 270 -13.09 -5.01 -14.76
C LEU A 270 -13.10 -4.27 -16.10
N ALA A 271 -11.95 -4.16 -16.76
CA ALA A 271 -11.83 -3.45 -18.02
C ALA A 271 -12.63 -4.10 -19.16
N ALA A 272 -12.78 -5.43 -19.14
CA ALA A 272 -13.54 -6.18 -20.15
C ALA A 272 -14.99 -5.70 -20.26
N SER A 273 -15.60 -5.22 -19.18
CA SER A 273 -16.95 -4.62 -19.21
C SER A 273 -17.04 -3.30 -20.02
N CYS A 274 -15.90 -2.64 -20.20
CA CYS A 274 -15.76 -1.40 -20.99
C CYS A 274 -15.25 -1.67 -22.42
N TRP A 275 -14.90 -2.91 -22.76
CA TRP A 275 -14.42 -3.25 -24.11
C TRP A 275 -15.56 -3.37 -25.11
N PRO A 276 -15.30 -3.18 -26.41
CA PRO A 276 -16.37 -3.17 -27.40
C PRO A 276 -16.95 -4.55 -27.74
N GLN A 277 -16.24 -5.64 -27.36
CA GLN A 277 -16.62 -7.01 -27.68
C GLN A 277 -16.65 -7.88 -26.40
N PRO A 278 -17.50 -8.93 -26.38
CA PRO A 278 -17.47 -9.90 -25.30
C PRO A 278 -16.11 -10.58 -25.18
N MET A 279 -15.67 -10.84 -23.95
CA MET A 279 -14.42 -11.52 -23.67
C MET A 279 -14.62 -12.63 -22.66
N THR A 280 -14.06 -13.80 -22.94
CA THR A 280 -13.96 -14.91 -22.01
C THR A 280 -12.55 -14.99 -21.43
N LEU A 281 -12.43 -14.93 -20.10
CA LEU A 281 -11.20 -15.12 -19.36
C LEU A 281 -11.27 -16.48 -18.65
N ASP A 282 -10.33 -17.38 -18.97
CA ASP A 282 -10.26 -18.70 -18.35
C ASP A 282 -9.25 -18.69 -17.21
N LEU A 283 -9.75 -18.66 -15.97
CA LEU A 283 -8.97 -18.63 -14.73
C LEU A 283 -8.75 -20.04 -14.13
N SER A 284 -9.12 -21.13 -14.82
CA SER A 284 -9.08 -22.48 -14.27
C SER A 284 -7.70 -22.88 -13.74
N SER A 285 -6.62 -22.42 -14.39
CA SER A 285 -5.25 -22.68 -13.96
C SER A 285 -4.70 -21.70 -12.92
N HIS A 286 -5.42 -20.61 -12.59
CA HIS A 286 -4.88 -19.58 -11.74
C HIS A 286 -5.09 -19.90 -10.25
N PRO A 287 -4.04 -19.92 -9.40
CA PRO A 287 -4.11 -20.38 -8.01
C PRO A 287 -5.00 -19.51 -7.12
N LYS A 288 -5.21 -18.24 -7.48
CA LYS A 288 -6.04 -17.28 -6.74
C LYS A 288 -7.38 -17.00 -7.43
N ALA A 289 -7.84 -17.87 -8.32
CA ALA A 289 -9.06 -17.64 -9.12
C ALA A 289 -10.26 -17.30 -8.24
N ASP A 290 -10.54 -18.09 -7.21
CA ASP A 290 -11.73 -17.91 -6.35
C ASP A 290 -11.70 -16.55 -5.63
N ALA A 291 -10.56 -16.15 -5.07
CA ALA A 291 -10.42 -14.85 -4.39
C ALA A 291 -10.55 -13.66 -5.36
N ILE A 292 -10.04 -13.81 -6.60
CA ILE A 292 -10.20 -12.80 -7.65
C ILE A 292 -11.68 -12.66 -8.04
N LEU A 293 -12.36 -13.78 -8.22
CA LEU A 293 -13.77 -13.80 -8.61
C LEU A 293 -14.65 -13.24 -7.49
N GLU A 294 -14.43 -13.64 -6.24
CA GLU A 294 -15.13 -13.07 -5.08
C GLU A 294 -15.00 -11.54 -5.03
N GLU A 295 -13.80 -10.99 -5.28
CA GLU A 295 -13.57 -9.54 -5.24
C GLU A 295 -14.22 -8.81 -6.41
N THR A 296 -14.25 -9.40 -7.62
CA THR A 296 -14.62 -8.69 -8.85
C THR A 296 -16.07 -8.87 -9.25
N LEU A 297 -16.67 -10.06 -9.06
CA LEU A 297 -18.04 -10.35 -9.49
C LEU A 297 -19.07 -9.48 -8.77
N ASP A 298 -18.90 -9.22 -7.49
CA ASP A 298 -19.75 -8.29 -6.72
C ASP A 298 -19.77 -6.89 -7.34
N ILE A 299 -18.60 -6.38 -7.73
CA ILE A 299 -18.46 -5.04 -8.31
C ILE A 299 -19.09 -5.00 -9.69
N LEU A 300 -18.85 -6.02 -10.52
CA LEU A 300 -19.44 -6.14 -11.85
C LEU A 300 -20.98 -6.24 -11.77
N ALA A 301 -21.50 -7.03 -10.82
CA ALA A 301 -22.94 -7.14 -10.56
C ALA A 301 -23.54 -5.80 -10.11
N ALA A 302 -22.89 -5.10 -9.17
CA ALA A 302 -23.30 -3.76 -8.73
C ALA A 302 -23.31 -2.75 -9.89
N CYS A 303 -22.40 -2.92 -10.85
CA CYS A 303 -22.34 -2.12 -12.07
C CYS A 303 -23.22 -2.66 -13.22
N ARG A 304 -24.12 -3.61 -12.92
CA ARG A 304 -25.07 -4.22 -13.88
C ARG A 304 -24.42 -4.82 -15.12
N VAL A 305 -23.18 -5.27 -15.00
CA VAL A 305 -22.48 -5.98 -16.07
C VAL A 305 -23.04 -7.38 -16.18
N GLN A 306 -23.33 -7.83 -17.41
CA GLN A 306 -23.74 -9.21 -17.65
C GLN A 306 -22.51 -10.10 -17.66
N VAL A 307 -22.45 -11.05 -16.75
CA VAL A 307 -21.34 -11.98 -16.57
C VAL A 307 -21.89 -13.41 -16.54
N GLU A 308 -21.32 -14.28 -17.36
CA GLU A 308 -21.54 -15.72 -17.34
C GLU A 308 -20.28 -16.37 -16.71
N CYS A 309 -20.42 -17.03 -15.57
CA CYS A 309 -19.31 -17.68 -14.88
C CYS A 309 -19.62 -19.16 -14.66
N ALA A 310 -18.78 -20.03 -15.23
CA ALA A 310 -18.84 -21.47 -15.04
C ALA A 310 -17.41 -22.04 -14.99
N ASP A 311 -17.12 -22.90 -14.02
CA ASP A 311 -15.85 -23.59 -13.87
C ASP A 311 -14.61 -22.65 -13.93
N ARG A 312 -14.70 -21.47 -13.30
CA ARG A 312 -13.68 -20.40 -13.32
C ARG A 312 -13.42 -19.79 -14.71
N ARG A 313 -14.29 -20.05 -15.68
CA ARG A 313 -14.34 -19.36 -16.97
C ARG A 313 -15.36 -18.25 -16.88
N VAL A 314 -14.92 -17.04 -17.13
CA VAL A 314 -15.71 -15.82 -16.93
C VAL A 314 -15.89 -15.13 -18.27
N ARG A 315 -17.12 -15.15 -18.79
CA ARG A 315 -17.50 -14.40 -19.99
C ARG A 315 -18.15 -13.09 -19.57
N ILE A 316 -17.57 -12.00 -20.00
CA ILE A 316 -18.02 -10.65 -19.71
C ILE A 316 -18.57 -10.02 -20.99
N LEU A 317 -19.81 -9.54 -20.93
CA LEU A 317 -20.44 -8.86 -22.05
C LEU A 317 -20.21 -7.35 -21.93
N PRO A 318 -20.06 -6.65 -23.05
CA PRO A 318 -19.98 -5.18 -23.08
C PRO A 318 -21.22 -4.54 -22.47
N GLY A 319 -21.01 -3.42 -21.82
CA GLY A 319 -22.09 -2.64 -21.24
C GLY A 319 -21.99 -2.62 -19.72
N ILE A 320 -21.85 -1.42 -19.20
CA ILE A 320 -21.66 -1.16 -17.77
C ILE A 320 -22.54 0.02 -17.36
N LYS A 321 -23.13 -0.07 -16.19
CA LYS A 321 -23.82 1.04 -15.54
C LYS A 321 -23.27 1.23 -14.13
N VAL A 322 -22.29 2.12 -13.98
CA VAL A 322 -21.67 2.41 -12.69
C VAL A 322 -22.69 3.11 -11.80
N PRO A 323 -22.93 2.61 -10.55
CA PRO A 323 -23.79 3.33 -9.61
C PRO A 323 -23.12 4.65 -9.22
N VAL A 324 -23.90 5.74 -9.16
CA VAL A 324 -23.37 7.08 -8.80
C VAL A 324 -22.77 7.08 -7.38
N ALA A 325 -23.41 6.38 -6.45
CA ALA A 325 -22.96 6.23 -5.06
C ALA A 325 -22.92 4.74 -4.69
N PRO A 326 -21.83 4.02 -5.04
CA PRO A 326 -21.72 2.60 -4.73
C PRO A 326 -21.56 2.36 -3.23
N ALA A 327 -22.13 1.26 -2.76
CA ALA A 327 -21.90 0.77 -1.42
C ALA A 327 -20.47 0.20 -1.31
N VAL A 328 -19.62 0.87 -0.54
CA VAL A 328 -18.25 0.43 -0.28
C VAL A 328 -18.12 0.07 1.19
N GLY A 329 -17.77 -1.19 1.46
CA GLY A 329 -17.51 -1.67 2.81
C GLY A 329 -16.25 -1.05 3.44
N MET A 330 -16.14 -1.20 4.76
CA MET A 330 -14.99 -0.71 5.53
C MET A 330 -13.70 -1.44 5.15
N ASP A 331 -12.57 -0.75 5.30
CA ASP A 331 -11.25 -1.37 5.35
C ASP A 331 -11.11 -2.16 6.65
N LEU A 332 -11.11 -3.48 6.52
CA LEU A 332 -11.06 -4.38 7.67
C LEU A 332 -9.80 -4.19 8.53
N THR A 333 -8.66 -3.85 7.91
CA THR A 333 -7.39 -3.70 8.64
C THR A 333 -7.46 -2.50 9.57
N LEU A 334 -7.89 -1.35 9.05
CA LEU A 334 -7.98 -0.14 9.86
C LEU A 334 -9.17 -0.19 10.82
N ALA A 335 -10.35 -0.61 10.34
CA ALA A 335 -11.55 -0.69 11.16
C ALA A 335 -11.38 -1.62 12.35
N ALA A 336 -10.81 -2.83 12.16
CA ALA A 336 -10.58 -3.77 13.25
C ALA A 336 -9.59 -3.24 14.29
N ASN A 337 -8.54 -2.52 13.89
CA ASN A 337 -7.61 -1.88 14.85
C ASN A 337 -8.29 -0.78 15.67
N LEU A 338 -9.19 0.02 15.06
CA LEU A 338 -9.96 1.04 15.78
C LEU A 338 -10.98 0.41 16.74
N LEU A 339 -11.67 -0.64 16.30
CA LEU A 339 -12.63 -1.38 17.11
C LEU A 339 -11.98 -2.18 18.25
N ALA A 340 -10.69 -2.48 18.15
CA ALA A 340 -9.93 -3.17 19.19
C ALA A 340 -9.45 -2.24 20.33
N LEU A 341 -9.50 -0.91 20.16
CA LEU A 341 -9.05 0.06 21.17
C LEU A 341 -9.67 -0.17 22.57
N PRO A 342 -10.99 -0.45 22.71
CA PRO A 342 -11.56 -0.70 24.02
C PRO A 342 -10.93 -1.89 24.77
N ALA A 343 -10.39 -2.88 24.08
CA ALA A 343 -9.68 -3.99 24.73
C ALA A 343 -8.42 -3.54 25.49
N CYS A 344 -7.80 -2.43 25.04
CA CYS A 344 -6.57 -1.92 25.64
C CYS A 344 -6.84 -1.03 26.87
N ILE A 345 -7.84 -0.14 26.79
CA ILE A 345 -8.07 0.95 27.77
C ILE A 345 -9.52 1.08 28.23
N GLY A 346 -10.41 0.18 27.82
CA GLY A 346 -11.85 0.28 28.14
C GLY A 346 -12.58 1.29 27.28
N GLY A 347 -13.88 1.50 27.56
CA GLY A 347 -14.74 2.39 26.78
C GLY A 347 -15.40 1.68 25.61
N PHE A 348 -15.67 2.45 24.54
CA PHE A 348 -16.33 1.92 23.34
C PHE A 348 -15.75 2.50 22.05
N ALA A 349 -15.92 1.77 20.95
CA ALA A 349 -15.68 2.25 19.59
C ALA A 349 -16.91 1.94 18.72
N HIS A 350 -17.38 2.93 17.98
CA HIS A 350 -18.54 2.88 17.09
C HIS A 350 -18.13 3.41 15.72
N LEU A 351 -18.24 2.55 14.70
CA LEU A 351 -17.96 2.90 13.31
C LEU A 351 -19.24 2.78 12.50
N THR A 352 -19.64 3.86 11.82
CA THR A 352 -20.78 3.85 10.89
C THR A 352 -20.33 3.47 9.48
N GLY A 353 -21.13 2.66 8.79
CA GLY A 353 -20.87 2.13 7.46
C GLY A 353 -20.96 0.60 7.41
N ILE A 354 -20.72 0.03 6.26
CA ILE A 354 -20.92 -1.40 6.01
C ILE A 354 -19.71 -2.19 6.46
N TRP A 355 -19.91 -3.07 7.45
CA TRP A 355 -18.92 -4.10 7.76
C TRP A 355 -19.00 -5.21 6.71
N PRO A 356 -17.89 -5.58 6.03
CA PRO A 356 -17.92 -6.60 4.98
C PRO A 356 -18.31 -7.99 5.52
N ASP A 357 -19.37 -8.57 4.99
CA ASP A 357 -19.75 -9.96 5.29
C ASP A 357 -18.92 -10.93 4.45
N CYS A 358 -17.70 -11.16 4.89
CA CYS A 358 -16.76 -12.09 4.28
C CYS A 358 -16.06 -12.92 5.37
N ALA A 359 -15.40 -14.00 4.99
CA ALA A 359 -14.73 -14.87 5.96
C ALA A 359 -13.75 -14.10 6.86
N PRO A 360 -12.85 -13.21 6.36
CA PRO A 360 -12.00 -12.39 7.23
C PRO A 360 -12.78 -11.46 8.17
N GLY A 361 -13.90 -10.91 7.72
CA GLY A 361 -14.75 -10.03 8.54
C GLY A 361 -15.34 -10.77 9.74
N ARG A 362 -15.83 -11.98 9.52
CA ARG A 362 -16.36 -12.84 10.60
C ARG A 362 -15.28 -13.29 11.57
N GLU A 363 -14.10 -13.67 11.07
CA GLU A 363 -12.97 -14.04 11.93
C GLU A 363 -12.44 -12.88 12.78
N LEU A 364 -12.47 -11.65 12.27
CA LEU A 364 -12.10 -10.45 13.04
C LEU A 364 -13.10 -10.17 14.16
N ILE A 365 -14.40 -10.37 13.93
CA ILE A 365 -15.41 -10.27 15.00
C ILE A 365 -15.09 -11.30 16.10
N ARG A 366 -14.86 -12.57 15.74
CA ARG A 366 -14.47 -13.61 16.70
C ARG A 366 -13.19 -13.27 17.45
N LEU A 367 -12.18 -12.69 16.78
CA LEU A 367 -10.95 -12.24 17.41
C LEU A 367 -11.23 -11.19 18.49
N MET A 368 -12.05 -10.18 18.19
CA MET A 368 -12.43 -9.13 19.13
C MET A 368 -13.25 -9.66 20.31
N GLU A 369 -14.22 -10.55 20.06
CA GLU A 369 -15.02 -11.21 21.11
C GLU A 369 -14.13 -12.07 22.03
N ASN A 370 -13.17 -12.80 21.46
CA ASN A 370 -12.22 -13.59 22.24
C ASN A 370 -11.25 -12.71 23.04
N ALA A 371 -10.93 -11.50 22.56
CA ALA A 371 -10.18 -10.49 23.31
C ALA A 371 -11.00 -9.84 24.45
N GLY A 372 -12.25 -10.27 24.64
CA GLY A 372 -13.13 -9.83 25.72
C GLY A 372 -14.05 -8.66 25.36
N LEU A 373 -14.13 -8.27 24.11
CA LEU A 373 -15.02 -7.22 23.66
C LEU A 373 -16.44 -7.77 23.40
N ARG A 374 -17.45 -6.99 23.72
CA ARG A 374 -18.79 -7.17 23.20
C ARG A 374 -18.84 -6.50 21.82
N VAL A 375 -19.22 -7.26 20.80
CA VAL A 375 -19.34 -6.77 19.42
C VAL A 375 -20.80 -6.78 19.02
N GLU A 376 -21.31 -5.65 18.52
CA GLU A 376 -22.66 -5.51 18.01
C GLU A 376 -22.58 -5.03 16.56
N LEU A 377 -23.20 -5.78 15.64
CA LEU A 377 -23.25 -5.46 14.22
C LEU A 377 -24.70 -5.09 13.85
N SER A 378 -24.87 -3.88 13.31
CA SER A 378 -26.11 -3.47 12.63
C SER A 378 -25.82 -3.31 11.13
N GLY A 379 -26.86 -3.19 10.29
CA GLY A 379 -26.66 -3.14 8.83
C GLY A 379 -25.75 -2.01 8.33
N ASP A 380 -25.67 -0.91 9.09
CA ASP A 380 -24.95 0.31 8.75
C ASP A 380 -23.94 0.77 9.83
N ALA A 381 -23.66 -0.06 10.83
CA ALA A 381 -22.68 0.26 11.86
C ALA A 381 -22.14 -0.99 12.57
N ILE A 382 -20.96 -0.86 13.15
CA ILE A 382 -20.38 -1.83 14.07
C ILE A 382 -19.93 -1.13 15.34
N TYR A 383 -20.21 -1.75 16.47
CA TYR A 383 -19.93 -1.25 17.80
C TYR A 383 -19.16 -2.26 18.61
N THR A 384 -18.14 -1.81 19.34
CA THR A 384 -17.39 -2.64 20.29
C THR A 384 -17.28 -1.94 21.63
N GLN A 385 -17.38 -2.71 22.72
CA GLN A 385 -17.25 -2.22 24.08
C GLN A 385 -16.56 -3.25 24.96
N LEU A 386 -15.74 -2.79 25.90
CA LEU A 386 -15.24 -3.63 26.96
C LEU A 386 -16.30 -3.71 28.07
N PRO A 387 -16.91 -4.88 28.36
CA PRO A 387 -17.89 -5.01 29.43
C PRO A 387 -17.23 -4.83 30.81
N GLU A 388 -18.00 -4.38 31.83
CA GLU A 388 -17.49 -4.17 33.18
C GLU A 388 -16.99 -5.48 33.85
N GLN A 389 -17.61 -6.60 33.49
CA GLN A 389 -17.19 -7.93 33.95
C GLN A 389 -16.55 -8.69 32.79
N VAL A 390 -15.24 -8.52 32.62
CA VAL A 390 -14.48 -9.26 31.62
C VAL A 390 -14.09 -10.62 32.19
N PRO A 391 -14.43 -11.74 31.54
CA PRO A 391 -13.84 -13.03 31.89
C PRO A 391 -12.32 -12.93 31.73
N LYS A 392 -11.55 -13.27 32.77
CA LYS A 392 -10.08 -13.32 32.70
C LYS A 392 -9.67 -14.43 31.72
N ARG A 393 -9.51 -14.09 30.46
CA ARG A 393 -9.01 -14.99 29.43
C ARG A 393 -7.55 -14.65 29.16
N ASN A 394 -6.65 -15.52 29.63
CA ASN A 394 -5.21 -15.38 29.37
C ASN A 394 -4.78 -16.12 28.08
N CYS A 395 -5.72 -16.64 27.32
CA CYS A 395 -5.45 -17.37 26.09
C CYS A 395 -6.52 -17.04 25.04
N LEU A 396 -6.08 -16.53 23.89
CA LEU A 396 -6.91 -16.44 22.70
C LEU A 396 -6.90 -17.79 21.97
N PRO A 397 -8.02 -18.23 21.37
CA PRO A 397 -8.01 -19.37 20.47
C PRO A 397 -7.15 -19.08 19.23
N GLY A 398 -6.75 -20.12 18.49
CA GLY A 398 -6.02 -19.95 17.24
C GLY A 398 -6.92 -19.39 16.12
N PHE A 399 -6.30 -18.63 15.23
CA PHE A 399 -6.95 -18.01 14.05
C PHE A 399 -6.19 -18.38 12.75
N PRO A 400 -6.04 -19.68 12.41
CA PRO A 400 -5.27 -20.12 11.25
C PRO A 400 -5.88 -19.66 9.91
N GLU A 401 -7.20 -19.48 9.88
CA GLU A 401 -7.95 -19.03 8.69
C GLU A 401 -7.87 -17.51 8.45
N LEU A 402 -7.39 -16.76 9.44
CA LEU A 402 -7.28 -15.32 9.33
C LEU A 402 -6.14 -14.96 8.36
N PRO A 403 -6.36 -14.10 7.35
CA PRO A 403 -5.29 -13.66 6.45
C PRO A 403 -4.12 -13.02 7.20
N VAL A 404 -2.90 -13.29 6.76
CA VAL A 404 -1.64 -12.86 7.41
C VAL A 404 -1.57 -11.33 7.68
N ARG A 405 -2.22 -10.50 6.88
CA ARG A 405 -2.28 -9.05 7.08
C ARG A 405 -2.93 -8.63 8.42
N PHE A 406 -3.69 -9.53 9.07
CA PHE A 406 -4.33 -9.28 10.37
C PHE A 406 -3.54 -9.90 11.54
N ALA A 407 -2.46 -10.65 11.25
CA ALA A 407 -1.61 -11.21 12.27
C ALA A 407 -1.06 -10.17 13.26
N PRO A 408 -0.67 -8.94 12.85
CA PRO A 408 -0.24 -7.89 13.78
C PRO A 408 -1.29 -7.57 14.84
N LEU A 409 -2.56 -7.41 14.46
CA LEU A 409 -3.65 -7.15 15.39
C LEU A 409 -3.88 -8.34 16.34
N ALA A 410 -3.92 -9.57 15.80
CA ALA A 410 -4.09 -10.78 16.63
C ALA A 410 -2.97 -10.93 17.66
N LEU A 411 -1.73 -10.66 17.25
CA LEU A 411 -0.57 -10.73 18.13
C LEU A 411 -0.59 -9.62 19.19
N ALA A 412 -0.95 -8.39 18.83
CA ALA A 412 -1.08 -7.29 19.78
C ALA A 412 -2.12 -7.60 20.85
N LEU A 413 -3.29 -8.10 20.46
CA LEU A 413 -4.35 -8.49 21.40
C LEU A 413 -3.92 -9.67 22.29
N ALA A 414 -3.19 -10.65 21.74
CA ALA A 414 -2.64 -11.77 22.53
C ALA A 414 -1.60 -11.32 23.55
N CYS A 415 -0.85 -10.26 23.28
CA CYS A 415 0.14 -9.71 24.20
C CYS A 415 -0.47 -8.86 25.33
N LEU A 416 -1.74 -8.42 25.27
CA LEU A 416 -2.33 -7.53 26.26
C LEU A 416 -2.25 -8.06 27.71
N PRO A 417 -2.52 -9.35 28.02
CA PRO A 417 -2.36 -9.86 29.38
C PRO A 417 -0.89 -9.78 29.82
N ALA A 418 0.07 -10.14 28.94
CA ALA A 418 1.49 -10.07 29.27
C ALA A 418 1.95 -8.62 29.53
N LEU A 419 1.47 -7.65 28.73
CA LEU A 419 1.75 -6.24 28.94
C LEU A 419 1.12 -5.67 30.24
N ARG A 420 0.12 -6.37 30.80
CA ARG A 420 -0.51 -6.08 32.09
C ARG A 420 0.12 -6.85 33.27
N GLY A 421 1.23 -7.55 33.02
CA GLY A 421 1.95 -8.29 34.05
C GLY A 421 1.41 -9.71 34.33
N GLN A 422 0.60 -10.27 33.45
CA GLN A 422 0.04 -11.62 33.55
C GLN A 422 0.67 -12.52 32.48
N GLU A 423 0.92 -13.78 32.78
CA GLU A 423 1.31 -14.77 31.77
C GLU A 423 0.16 -15.02 30.81
N ALA A 424 0.45 -15.07 29.50
CA ALA A 424 -0.50 -15.36 28.44
C ALA A 424 0.02 -16.48 27.54
N ARG A 425 -0.85 -17.05 26.72
CA ARG A 425 -0.46 -18.02 25.70
C ARG A 425 -0.54 -17.42 24.31
N LEU A 426 0.49 -17.68 23.50
CA LEU A 426 0.48 -17.35 22.09
C LEU A 426 -0.58 -18.19 21.38
N PRO A 427 -1.57 -17.59 20.70
CA PRO A 427 -2.56 -18.33 19.92
C PRO A 427 -1.92 -18.96 18.68
N GLY A 428 -2.62 -19.89 18.04
CA GLY A 428 -2.29 -20.29 16.67
C GLY A 428 -2.43 -19.07 15.76
N LEU A 429 -1.31 -18.59 15.20
CA LEU A 429 -1.27 -17.39 14.35
C LEU A 429 -1.62 -17.76 12.90
N PRO A 430 -2.02 -16.76 12.09
CA PRO A 430 -2.29 -16.94 10.66
C PRO A 430 -1.12 -17.59 9.93
N GLN A 431 -1.42 -18.46 8.97
CA GLN A 431 -0.42 -19.06 8.11
C GLN A 431 0.30 -18.00 7.28
N GLY A 432 1.62 -18.14 7.11
CA GLY A 432 2.44 -17.20 6.35
C GLY A 432 3.05 -16.05 7.15
N LEU A 433 2.75 -15.94 8.45
CA LEU A 433 3.51 -15.05 9.33
C LEU A 433 4.89 -15.66 9.59
N GLY A 434 5.94 -14.88 9.28
CA GLY A 434 7.33 -15.30 9.58
C GLY A 434 7.65 -15.22 11.07
N ASP A 435 8.38 -16.22 11.58
CA ASP A 435 8.84 -16.21 12.98
C ASP A 435 9.67 -14.96 13.29
N ALA A 436 10.50 -14.50 12.35
CA ALA A 436 11.32 -13.31 12.52
C ALA A 436 10.50 -12.02 12.73
N GLU A 437 9.40 -11.83 11.98
CA GLU A 437 8.52 -10.66 12.16
C GLU A 437 7.79 -10.71 13.51
N ARG A 438 7.33 -11.90 13.90
CA ARG A 438 6.70 -12.12 15.20
C ARG A 438 7.67 -11.77 16.33
N ASP A 439 8.87 -12.34 16.29
CA ASP A 439 9.86 -12.22 17.36
C ASP A 439 10.39 -10.77 17.46
N ASP A 440 10.58 -10.08 16.33
CA ASP A 440 10.96 -8.67 16.30
C ASP A 440 9.88 -7.78 16.98
N PHE A 441 8.60 -8.04 16.70
CA PHE A 441 7.50 -7.32 17.34
C PHE A 441 7.42 -7.60 18.85
N LEU A 442 7.54 -8.87 19.27
CA LEU A 442 7.53 -9.25 20.69
C LEU A 442 8.70 -8.60 21.43
N GLN A 443 9.89 -8.62 20.82
CA GLN A 443 11.07 -7.95 21.36
C GLN A 443 10.86 -6.45 21.52
N ALA A 444 10.28 -5.78 20.50
CA ALA A 444 9.95 -4.35 20.56
C ALA A 444 8.98 -4.01 21.70
N LEU A 445 8.06 -4.93 22.04
CA LEU A 445 7.18 -4.81 23.21
C LEU A 445 7.86 -5.25 24.51
N GLY A 446 9.04 -5.89 24.46
CA GLY A 446 9.75 -6.48 25.60
C GLY A 446 9.04 -7.70 26.18
N VAL A 447 8.14 -8.33 25.42
CA VAL A 447 7.48 -9.60 25.76
C VAL A 447 8.41 -10.74 25.38
N THR A 448 8.64 -11.68 26.30
CA THR A 448 9.47 -12.85 26.03
C THR A 448 8.58 -14.04 25.68
N LEU A 449 8.92 -14.75 24.59
CA LEU A 449 8.24 -15.98 24.21
C LEU A 449 9.05 -17.19 24.69
N GLU A 450 8.47 -18.04 25.56
CA GLU A 450 9.03 -19.30 26.00
C GLU A 450 8.09 -20.45 25.63
N GLY A 451 8.45 -21.19 24.57
CA GLY A 451 7.55 -22.17 23.98
C GLY A 451 6.29 -21.51 23.40
N THR A 452 5.14 -21.68 24.04
CA THR A 452 3.89 -21.00 23.74
C THR A 452 3.49 -19.94 24.76
N SER A 453 4.29 -19.73 25.81
CA SER A 453 4.00 -18.75 26.87
C SER A 453 4.57 -17.37 26.52
N LEU A 454 3.72 -16.36 26.61
CA LEU A 454 4.08 -14.95 26.51
C LEU A 454 4.29 -14.41 27.92
N LEU A 455 5.55 -14.15 28.26
CA LEU A 455 5.94 -13.67 29.59
C LEU A 455 5.95 -12.14 29.65
N PRO A 456 5.54 -11.57 30.80
CA PRO A 456 5.55 -10.14 31.02
C PRO A 456 6.95 -9.53 30.85
N PRO A 457 7.00 -8.26 30.42
CA PRO A 457 8.26 -7.52 30.37
C PRO A 457 8.93 -7.43 31.73
N LYS A 458 10.20 -7.83 31.83
CA LYS A 458 10.98 -7.83 33.08
C LYS A 458 11.35 -6.43 33.57
N SER A 459 11.34 -5.43 32.72
CA SER A 459 11.71 -4.05 33.04
C SER A 459 10.81 -3.04 32.35
N PRO A 460 10.63 -1.81 32.90
CA PRO A 460 9.94 -0.74 32.18
C PRO A 460 10.68 -0.38 30.90
N VAL A 461 9.96 0.21 29.94
CA VAL A 461 10.58 0.70 28.70
C VAL A 461 11.61 1.77 29.04
N GLN A 462 12.86 1.56 28.62
CA GLN A 462 13.91 2.56 28.81
C GLN A 462 13.65 3.77 27.93
N ARG A 463 13.88 4.98 28.47
CA ARG A 463 13.69 6.24 27.70
C ARG A 463 14.57 6.31 26.45
N ASP A 464 15.72 5.65 26.49
CA ASP A 464 16.70 5.63 25.39
C ASP A 464 16.60 4.36 24.53
N ALA A 465 15.47 3.61 24.64
CA ALA A 465 15.23 2.45 23.79
C ALA A 465 15.29 2.84 22.31
N THR A 466 15.93 1.98 21.51
CA THR A 466 15.99 2.14 20.05
C THR A 466 14.58 2.16 19.46
N PRO A 467 14.25 3.16 18.61
CA PRO A 467 12.95 3.19 17.98
C PRO A 467 12.71 1.96 17.10
N TRP A 468 11.56 1.35 17.21
CA TRP A 468 11.18 0.22 16.38
C TRP A 468 10.73 0.65 14.99
N THR A 469 11.04 -0.14 13.96
CA THR A 469 10.65 0.12 12.56
C THR A 469 9.59 -0.88 12.15
N ALA A 470 8.37 -0.40 11.89
CA ALA A 470 7.28 -1.25 11.42
C ALA A 470 7.48 -1.64 9.95
N SER A 471 7.26 -2.93 9.61
CA SER A 471 7.35 -3.42 8.23
C SER A 471 6.13 -3.07 7.37
N SER A 472 4.99 -2.76 7.99
CA SER A 472 3.76 -2.35 7.31
C SER A 472 2.89 -1.44 8.18
N PRO A 473 1.88 -0.75 7.60
CA PRO A 473 0.92 0.04 8.38
C PRO A 473 0.18 -0.79 9.45
N ALA A 474 -0.12 -2.06 9.16
CA ALA A 474 -0.79 -2.96 10.12
C ALA A 474 0.07 -3.20 11.36
N TRP A 475 1.38 -3.39 11.21
CA TRP A 475 2.32 -3.50 12.31
C TRP A 475 2.45 -2.20 13.11
N ALA A 476 2.49 -1.04 12.41
CA ALA A 476 2.53 0.26 13.08
C ALA A 476 1.28 0.51 13.96
N MET A 477 0.09 0.14 13.46
CA MET A 477 -1.16 0.23 14.22
C MET A 477 -1.18 -0.72 15.42
N ALA A 478 -0.76 -1.97 15.24
CA ALA A 478 -0.66 -2.95 16.32
C ALA A 478 0.30 -2.50 17.43
N TYR A 479 1.42 -1.88 17.05
CA TYR A 479 2.38 -1.30 17.98
C TYR A 479 1.80 -0.08 18.72
N ALA A 480 1.10 0.80 18.00
CA ALA A 480 0.40 1.95 18.59
C ALA A 480 -0.71 1.50 19.57
N LEU A 481 -1.40 0.40 19.26
CA LEU A 481 -2.42 -0.20 20.13
C LEU A 481 -1.81 -0.72 21.43
N ALA A 482 -0.68 -1.42 21.35
CA ALA A 482 0.06 -1.90 22.51
C ALA A 482 0.59 -0.75 23.40
N ALA A 483 0.88 0.41 22.83
CA ALA A 483 1.36 1.58 23.57
C ALA A 483 0.35 2.11 24.61
N PHE A 484 -0.96 1.89 24.42
CA PHE A 484 -1.98 2.22 25.44
C PHE A 484 -1.78 1.41 26.72
N THR A 485 -1.20 0.22 26.64
CA THR A 485 -0.93 -0.63 27.81
C THR A 485 0.49 -0.45 28.31
N ARG A 486 1.46 -0.19 27.43
CA ARG A 486 2.88 -0.05 27.75
C ARG A 486 3.55 1.20 27.13
N PRO A 487 3.27 2.41 27.58
CA PRO A 487 4.01 3.60 27.15
C PRO A 487 5.31 3.80 27.98
N PRO A 488 6.27 4.61 27.47
CA PRO A 488 6.31 5.14 26.11
C PRO A 488 6.97 4.15 25.16
N LEU A 489 6.35 3.92 24.01
CA LEU A 489 6.99 3.22 22.91
C LEU A 489 7.52 4.22 21.87
N LYS A 490 8.49 3.83 21.05
CA LYS A 490 9.07 4.71 20.01
C LYS A 490 9.00 4.04 18.64
N LEU A 491 8.44 4.75 17.65
CA LEU A 491 8.35 4.31 16.26
C LEU A 491 9.32 5.10 15.39
N ALA A 492 10.14 4.40 14.59
CA ALA A 492 11.13 5.04 13.72
C ALA A 492 10.53 5.61 12.42
N ASN A 493 9.49 4.94 11.90
CA ASN A 493 8.91 5.24 10.57
C ASN A 493 7.41 5.56 10.61
N PRO A 494 6.94 6.60 11.33
CA PRO A 494 5.52 6.94 11.44
C PRO A 494 4.88 7.27 10.08
N GLY A 495 5.66 7.70 9.09
CA GLY A 495 5.21 7.99 7.74
C GLY A 495 4.66 6.78 6.98
N ILE A 496 4.91 5.54 7.44
CA ILE A 496 4.35 4.33 6.82
C ILE A 496 2.80 4.34 6.79
N MET A 497 2.18 5.11 7.70
CA MET A 497 0.72 5.24 7.77
C MET A 497 0.10 6.00 6.61
N THR A 498 0.87 6.76 5.81
CA THR A 498 0.33 7.48 4.64
C THR A 498 -0.23 6.53 3.58
N ALA A 499 0.33 5.32 3.50
CA ALA A 499 -0.16 4.28 2.59
C ALA A 499 -1.56 3.74 2.95
N LEU A 500 -2.00 3.87 4.20
CA LEU A 500 -3.30 3.38 4.67
C LEU A 500 -4.20 4.50 5.17
N TYR A 501 -3.72 5.30 6.15
CA TYR A 501 -4.48 6.40 6.76
C TYR A 501 -3.56 7.57 7.12
N PRO A 502 -3.44 8.60 6.25
CA PRO A 502 -2.52 9.73 6.47
C PRO A 502 -2.78 10.52 7.76
N ARG A 503 -4.04 10.60 8.20
CA ARG A 503 -4.45 11.29 9.43
C ARG A 503 -4.47 10.39 10.68
N PHE A 504 -3.94 9.17 10.60
CA PHE A 504 -3.96 8.22 11.71
C PHE A 504 -3.37 8.80 13.01
N TRP A 505 -2.21 9.44 12.92
CA TRP A 505 -1.55 9.99 14.11
C TRP A 505 -2.30 11.19 14.71
N ALA A 506 -2.99 11.97 13.90
CA ALA A 506 -3.86 13.03 14.40
C ALA A 506 -5.05 12.45 15.19
N LEU A 507 -5.69 11.41 14.66
CA LEU A 507 -6.74 10.66 15.36
C LEU A 507 -6.20 10.02 16.65
N TYR A 508 -5.07 9.33 16.58
CA TYR A 508 -4.43 8.65 17.71
C TYR A 508 -4.11 9.60 18.87
N ASN A 509 -3.57 10.79 18.55
CA ASN A 509 -3.24 11.82 19.55
C ASN A 509 -4.49 12.53 20.12
N ALA A 510 -5.62 12.49 19.41
CA ALA A 510 -6.88 13.05 19.88
C ALA A 510 -7.69 12.08 20.75
N LEU A 511 -7.28 10.79 20.83
CA LEU A 511 -7.91 9.84 21.72
C LEU A 511 -7.66 10.25 23.20
N PRO A 512 -8.60 10.00 24.12
CA PRO A 512 -9.73 9.08 24.03
C PRO A 512 -11.01 9.65 23.43
N GLU A 513 -11.14 10.94 23.23
CA GLU A 513 -12.35 11.60 22.72
C GLU A 513 -12.02 12.45 21.48
N PRO A 514 -11.90 11.86 20.30
CA PRO A 514 -11.63 12.61 19.09
C PRO A 514 -12.86 13.46 18.74
N GLN A 515 -12.70 14.78 18.77
CA GLN A 515 -13.69 15.71 18.23
C GLN A 515 -13.59 15.72 16.71
N ILE A 516 -14.41 14.92 16.05
CA ILE A 516 -14.58 15.01 14.60
C ILE A 516 -15.59 16.12 14.35
N THR A 517 -15.08 17.34 14.26
CA THR A 517 -15.89 18.48 13.82
C THR A 517 -16.23 18.25 12.35
N ARG A 518 -17.45 17.80 12.07
CA ARG A 518 -18.02 17.96 10.74
C ARG A 518 -18.13 19.47 10.52
N VAL A 519 -17.29 20.02 9.69
CA VAL A 519 -17.51 21.36 9.14
C VAL A 519 -18.75 21.22 8.27
N ALA A 520 -19.89 21.57 8.84
CA ALA A 520 -21.11 21.76 8.08
C ALA A 520 -20.81 22.92 7.12
N ILE A 521 -20.53 22.58 5.87
CA ILE A 521 -20.45 23.57 4.80
C ILE A 521 -21.88 24.07 4.62
N GLN A 522 -22.18 25.23 5.20
CA GLN A 522 -23.31 26.01 4.76
C GLN A 522 -23.05 26.33 3.29
N THR A 523 -23.82 25.72 2.41
CA THR A 523 -23.93 26.07 1.02
C THR A 523 -24.59 27.44 0.94
N GLU A 524 -23.81 28.50 1.11
CA GLU A 524 -24.15 29.78 0.54
C GLU A 524 -23.98 29.65 -0.96
N GLU A 525 -25.11 29.68 -1.68
CA GLU A 525 -25.13 29.90 -3.13
C GLU A 525 -24.46 31.25 -3.42
N ARG A 526 -23.17 31.23 -3.68
CA ARG A 526 -22.46 32.33 -4.32
C ARG A 526 -22.39 32.07 -5.80
N ASN A 527 -23.25 32.74 -6.53
CA ASN A 527 -23.02 33.09 -7.92
C ASN A 527 -21.74 33.93 -8.01
N ASP A 528 -20.61 33.29 -8.29
CA ASP A 528 -19.39 33.97 -8.67
C ASP A 528 -18.71 33.23 -9.82
N GLU A 529 -18.55 33.97 -10.91
CA GLU A 529 -17.78 33.57 -12.10
C GLU A 529 -16.35 33.13 -11.75
N PRO A 530 -15.75 32.19 -12.49
CA PRO A 530 -14.45 31.63 -12.12
C PRO A 530 -13.32 32.65 -12.37
N LYS A 531 -12.86 33.31 -11.31
CA LYS A 531 -11.60 34.06 -11.35
C LYS A 531 -10.43 33.10 -11.50
N ARG A 532 -9.79 33.11 -12.67
CA ARG A 532 -8.54 32.41 -12.96
C ARG A 532 -7.46 32.83 -11.96
N ARG A 533 -7.11 31.97 -11.00
CA ARG A 533 -5.92 32.14 -10.17
C ARG A 533 -4.67 31.89 -11.02
N ARG A 534 -3.94 32.94 -11.36
CA ARG A 534 -2.58 32.86 -11.87
C ARG A 534 -1.66 32.42 -10.72
N VAL A 535 -1.08 31.24 -10.84
CA VAL A 535 0.05 30.80 -10.00
C VAL A 535 1.25 31.64 -10.42
N ARG A 536 1.72 32.55 -9.56
CA ARG A 536 3.00 33.23 -9.73
C ARG A 536 4.10 32.24 -9.33
N LEU A 537 4.82 31.73 -10.30
CA LEU A 537 6.14 31.12 -10.10
C LEU A 537 7.13 32.26 -9.87
N THR A 538 7.57 32.48 -8.63
CA THR A 538 8.74 33.29 -8.32
C THR A 538 9.97 32.42 -8.54
N GLY A 539 10.55 32.49 -9.73
CA GLY A 539 11.88 32.00 -10.03
C GLY A 539 12.70 33.17 -10.56
N VAL A 540 13.69 33.57 -9.79
CA VAL A 540 14.68 34.58 -10.11
C VAL A 540 15.48 34.12 -11.31
N TYR A 541 15.42 34.87 -12.42
CA TYR A 541 16.48 34.88 -13.43
C TYR A 541 16.92 36.31 -13.63
N THR A 542 18.17 36.58 -13.22
CA THR A 542 18.93 37.78 -13.51
C THR A 542 19.46 37.74 -14.94
N GLY A 543 19.20 38.81 -15.68
CA GLY A 543 20.12 39.40 -16.62
C GLY A 543 20.33 38.80 -17.99
N ILE A 544 19.89 39.50 -19.01
CA ILE A 544 20.76 40.10 -20.05
C ILE A 544 19.88 41.09 -20.84
N GLU A 545 20.35 42.33 -20.83
CA GLU A 545 19.88 43.44 -21.67
C GLU A 545 20.23 43.19 -23.16
N GLY A 546 19.39 43.62 -24.04
CA GLY A 546 19.67 43.67 -25.47
C GLY A 546 18.55 44.35 -26.24
N ALA A 547 18.79 45.57 -26.59
CA ALA A 547 17.91 46.59 -27.14
C ALA A 547 17.39 46.33 -28.57
N VAL A 548 16.40 47.19 -28.90
CA VAL A 548 16.09 47.80 -30.22
C VAL A 548 15.02 47.09 -31.10
N GLY A 549 13.99 47.87 -31.40
CA GLY A 549 13.29 47.84 -32.67
C GLY A 549 11.81 48.10 -32.61
N GLU A 550 11.40 49.38 -32.51
CA GLU A 550 10.06 49.83 -32.97
C GLU A 550 9.85 49.51 -34.45
N THR A 551 8.67 49.10 -34.83
CA THR A 551 7.95 49.70 -36.00
C THR A 551 6.49 49.27 -36.01
N GLU A 552 5.66 50.27 -36.14
CA GLU A 552 4.22 50.29 -36.44
C GLU A 552 3.84 49.49 -37.68
N ARG A 553 2.74 48.74 -37.60
CA ARG A 553 1.49 48.96 -38.36
C ARG A 553 0.46 47.92 -38.00
#